data_ee99ac1e30b9a5dea72af1a8572f3539
#
_entry.id   ee99ac1e30b9a5dea72af1a8572f3539
#
_cell.length_a   1.000
_cell.length_b   1.000
_cell.length_c   1.000
_cell.angle_alpha   90.00
_cell.angle_beta   90.00
_cell.angle_gamma   90.00
#
_symmetry.space_group_name_H-M   'P 1'
#
loop_
_entity.id
_entity.type
_entity.pdbx_description
1 polymer ?
#
loop_
_entity_poly.entity_id
_entity_poly.type
_entity_poly.pdbx_seq_one_letter_code
_entity_poly.pdbx_strand_id
1 'polypeptide(L)'
;VPNGVMLQHFVGWEVRAAADTFDPTKAILMDFRCDQTRGMHFIYCLPFSDQEALIESTLFSPELAPNDFYDAAITGYLKSICQLSEFEISRRESGVIPLGVLGQHDPKLAGIGANGGAIRPSSGYAFSFIHKQIDYAVSHAVNGRPLAVGVPHSGFELWMDRIFLAVLRRHPELAPD
;
A
#
# COMPACT_ATOMS: atom_id res chain seq x y z
N VAL A 1 10.54 12.56 -7.50
CA VAL A 1 9.08 12.51 -7.66
C VAL A 1 8.63 13.89 -8.07
N PRO A 2 7.78 14.09 -9.09
CA PRO A 2 7.25 15.40 -9.45
C PRO A 2 6.56 16.06 -8.26
N ASN A 3 6.79 17.37 -8.06
CA ASN A 3 6.17 18.12 -6.97
C ASN A 3 4.64 17.98 -7.00
N GLY A 4 4.05 17.56 -5.88
CA GLY A 4 2.62 17.48 -5.71
C GLY A 4 1.96 16.16 -6.12
N VAL A 5 2.74 15.11 -6.36
CA VAL A 5 2.21 13.74 -6.49
C VAL A 5 1.82 13.25 -5.09
N MET A 6 0.65 12.63 -4.97
CA MET A 6 0.27 11.93 -3.75
C MET A 6 1.17 10.69 -3.59
N LEU A 7 1.64 10.45 -2.38
CA LEU A 7 2.49 9.30 -2.05
C LEU A 7 1.73 8.39 -1.08
N GLN A 8 1.85 7.10 -1.26
CA GLN A 8 1.64 6.11 -0.22
C GLN A 8 3.01 5.76 0.34
N HIS A 9 3.20 5.99 1.61
CA HIS A 9 4.47 5.66 2.27
C HIS A 9 4.20 5.01 3.62
N PHE A 10 5.07 4.10 4.00
CA PHE A 10 4.82 3.24 5.14
C PHE A 10 6.10 2.81 5.85
N VAL A 11 5.92 2.45 7.11
CA VAL A 11 6.88 1.68 7.92
C VAL A 11 6.12 0.51 8.52
N GLY A 12 6.69 -0.68 8.43
CA GLY A 12 6.15 -1.91 8.99
C GLY A 12 7.14 -2.57 9.96
N TRP A 13 6.61 -3.12 11.06
CA TRP A 13 7.36 -3.92 12.01
C TRP A 13 6.77 -5.32 12.09
N GLU A 14 7.60 -6.33 11.87
CA GLU A 14 7.28 -7.68 12.31
C GLU A 14 7.58 -7.76 13.80
N VAL A 15 6.55 -7.96 14.60
CA VAL A 15 6.64 -7.99 16.06
C VAL A 15 6.36 -9.37 16.60
N ARG A 16 7.05 -9.72 17.69
CA ARG A 16 6.84 -10.94 18.46
C ARG A 16 6.45 -10.59 19.89
N ALA A 17 5.31 -11.12 20.33
CA ALA A 17 4.82 -11.05 21.70
C ALA A 17 5.28 -12.28 22.50
N ALA A 18 5.40 -12.12 23.83
CA ALA A 18 5.74 -13.23 24.73
C ALA A 18 4.58 -14.18 25.00
N ALA A 19 3.35 -13.77 24.73
CA ALA A 19 2.11 -14.53 24.94
C ALA A 19 1.14 -14.33 23.79
N ASP A 20 0.10 -15.14 23.71
CA ASP A 20 -0.95 -15.09 22.70
C ASP A 20 -1.64 -13.72 22.72
N THR A 21 -1.46 -12.97 21.66
CA THR A 21 -1.89 -11.56 21.55
C THR A 21 -2.72 -11.34 20.29
N PHE A 22 -2.40 -12.04 19.21
CA PHE A 22 -3.01 -11.84 17.92
C PHE A 22 -3.96 -13.00 17.55
N ASP A 23 -4.96 -12.71 16.74
CA ASP A 23 -5.85 -13.72 16.16
C ASP A 23 -5.44 -14.02 14.73
N PRO A 24 -4.74 -15.15 14.43
CA PRO A 24 -4.23 -15.46 13.10
C PRO A 24 -5.34 -15.71 12.07
N THR A 25 -6.59 -15.76 12.48
CA THR A 25 -7.75 -15.89 11.58
C THR A 25 -8.28 -14.55 11.11
N LYS A 26 -7.76 -13.43 11.62
CA LYS A 26 -8.25 -12.06 11.35
C LYS A 26 -7.12 -11.15 10.89
N ALA A 27 -7.21 -10.66 9.66
CA ALA A 27 -6.42 -9.53 9.19
C ALA A 27 -7.21 -8.23 9.44
N ILE A 28 -6.56 -7.24 10.05
CA ILE A 28 -7.11 -5.89 10.18
C ILE A 28 -6.51 -5.04 9.07
N LEU A 29 -7.36 -4.58 8.18
CA LEU A 29 -6.99 -3.75 7.05
C LEU A 29 -7.50 -2.32 7.28
N MET A 30 -6.61 -1.34 7.09
CA MET A 30 -6.95 0.09 7.14
C MET A 30 -7.66 0.50 8.43
N ASP A 31 -7.04 0.23 9.59
CA ASP A 31 -7.55 0.72 10.87
C ASP A 31 -7.22 2.20 11.05
N PHE A 32 -8.23 3.05 10.97
CA PHE A 32 -8.08 4.52 11.06
C PHE A 32 -7.99 5.06 12.48
N ARG A 33 -7.96 4.22 13.50
CA ARG A 33 -7.81 4.63 14.92
C ARG A 33 -6.38 5.08 15.25
N CYS A 34 -5.87 6.01 14.47
CA CYS A 34 -4.54 6.60 14.60
C CYS A 34 -4.57 8.09 14.21
N ASP A 35 -3.46 8.80 14.38
CA ASP A 35 -3.35 10.23 14.10
C ASP A 35 -3.55 10.54 12.61
N GLN A 36 -4.54 11.38 12.29
CA GLN A 36 -4.91 11.79 10.93
C GLN A 36 -4.37 13.19 10.54
N THR A 37 -3.52 13.79 11.36
CA THR A 37 -3.10 15.20 11.17
C THR A 37 -2.25 15.45 9.92
N ARG A 38 -1.63 14.41 9.35
CA ARG A 38 -0.72 14.51 8.20
C ARG A 38 -1.31 14.03 6.88
N GLY A 39 -2.52 13.52 6.87
CA GLY A 39 -3.18 12.92 5.70
C GLY A 39 -4.00 11.70 6.06
N MET A 40 -4.40 10.91 5.07
CA MET A 40 -5.09 9.65 5.31
C MET A 40 -4.11 8.63 5.88
N HIS A 41 -4.25 8.35 7.17
CA HIS A 41 -3.35 7.47 7.93
C HIS A 41 -4.12 6.27 8.47
N PHE A 42 -3.55 5.08 8.32
CA PHE A 42 -4.15 3.85 8.82
C PHE A 42 -3.08 2.81 9.18
N ILE A 43 -3.49 1.85 9.98
CA ILE A 43 -2.65 0.75 10.41
C ILE A 43 -3.17 -0.56 9.81
N TYR A 44 -2.25 -1.37 9.28
CA TYR A 44 -2.49 -2.80 9.05
C TYR A 44 -2.03 -3.59 10.27
N CYS A 45 -2.82 -4.60 10.66
CA CYS A 45 -2.38 -5.64 11.59
C CYS A 45 -2.62 -7.00 10.93
N LEU A 46 -1.54 -7.64 10.53
CA LEU A 46 -1.54 -8.89 9.76
C LEU A 46 -0.85 -9.98 10.59
N PRO A 47 -1.60 -10.75 11.39
CA PRO A 47 -1.04 -11.83 12.20
C PRO A 47 -0.51 -12.98 11.35
N PHE A 48 0.68 -13.46 11.71
CA PHE A 48 1.26 -14.70 11.17
C PHE A 48 0.96 -15.89 12.10
N SER A 49 0.85 -15.60 13.40
CA SER A 49 0.48 -16.53 14.45
C SER A 49 -0.23 -15.77 15.58
N ASP A 50 -0.53 -16.46 16.68
CA ASP A 50 -1.03 -15.86 17.91
C ASP A 50 0.00 -14.95 18.63
N GLN A 51 1.29 -15.11 18.31
CA GLN A 51 2.39 -14.35 18.91
C GLN A 51 3.15 -13.46 17.92
N GLU A 52 2.93 -13.59 16.62
CA GLU A 52 3.67 -12.83 15.61
C GLU A 52 2.71 -12.11 14.66
N ALA A 53 3.00 -10.85 14.37
CA ALA A 53 2.25 -10.05 13.40
C ALA A 53 3.12 -9.02 12.70
N LEU A 54 2.74 -8.65 11.46
CA LEU A 54 3.17 -7.42 10.82
C LEU A 54 2.22 -6.31 11.25
N ILE A 55 2.77 -5.25 11.82
CA ILE A 55 2.07 -3.99 12.10
C ILE A 55 2.66 -2.92 11.20
N GLU A 56 1.86 -2.39 10.29
CA GLU A 56 2.32 -1.40 9.31
C GLU A 56 1.52 -0.10 9.46
N SER A 57 2.24 1.00 9.62
CA SER A 57 1.70 2.36 9.60
C SER A 57 1.85 2.91 8.20
N THR A 58 0.74 3.18 7.53
CA THR A 58 0.67 3.66 6.15
C THR A 58 -0.01 5.03 6.08
N LEU A 59 0.65 5.97 5.42
CA LEU A 59 0.17 7.33 5.25
C LEU A 59 0.07 7.70 3.76
N PHE A 60 -1.06 8.28 3.36
CA PHE A 60 -1.25 8.91 2.07
C PHE A 60 -1.15 10.43 2.25
N SER A 61 -0.06 11.00 1.76
CA SER A 61 0.18 12.45 1.80
C SER A 61 1.13 12.90 0.68
N PRO A 62 1.16 14.20 0.34
CA PRO A 62 2.10 14.70 -0.67
C PRO A 62 3.54 14.76 -0.16
N GLU A 63 3.76 14.69 1.14
CA GLU A 63 5.06 14.80 1.79
C GLU A 63 5.32 13.60 2.70
N LEU A 64 6.57 13.17 2.77
CA LEU A 64 6.98 12.09 3.68
C LEU A 64 6.90 12.57 5.13
N ALA A 65 6.39 11.73 6.01
CA ALA A 65 6.50 11.96 7.44
C ALA A 65 7.89 11.53 7.96
N PRO A 66 8.37 12.09 9.06
CA PRO A 66 9.59 11.62 9.70
C PRO A 66 9.38 10.22 10.32
N ASN A 67 10.46 9.45 10.44
CA ASN A 67 10.37 8.04 10.89
C ASN A 67 9.72 7.90 12.27
N ASP A 68 9.97 8.83 13.18
CA ASP A 68 9.38 8.83 14.53
C ASP A 68 7.85 8.93 14.53
N PHE A 69 7.25 9.51 13.49
CA PHE A 69 5.80 9.54 13.32
C PHE A 69 5.21 8.14 13.16
N TYR A 70 5.81 7.30 12.30
CA TYR A 70 5.35 5.93 12.08
C TYR A 70 5.65 5.04 13.28
N ASP A 71 6.85 5.19 13.86
CA ASP A 71 7.27 4.44 15.05
C ASP A 71 6.34 4.71 16.24
N ALA A 72 5.94 5.97 16.43
CA ALA A 72 4.98 6.36 17.46
C ALA A 72 3.58 5.78 17.19
N ALA A 73 3.14 5.79 15.92
CA ALA A 73 1.84 5.23 15.53
C ALA A 73 1.78 3.72 15.77
N ILE A 74 2.79 2.96 15.36
CA ILE A 74 2.88 1.51 15.57
C ILE A 74 2.92 1.19 17.06
N THR A 75 3.78 1.89 17.83
CA THR A 75 3.89 1.69 19.28
C THR A 75 2.57 2.00 19.99
N GLY A 76 1.93 3.11 19.60
CA GLY A 76 0.63 3.50 20.13
C GLY A 76 -0.46 2.47 19.83
N TYR A 77 -0.49 1.94 18.63
CA TYR A 77 -1.44 0.92 18.20
C TYR A 77 -1.25 -0.41 18.98
N LEU A 78 -0.01 -0.88 19.06
CA LEU A 78 0.32 -2.08 19.85
C LEU A 78 -0.14 -1.93 21.27
N LYS A 79 0.13 -0.78 21.92
CA LYS A 79 -0.22 -0.53 23.31
C LYS A 79 -1.73 -0.38 23.52
N SER A 80 -2.42 0.40 22.70
CA SER A 80 -3.81 0.79 22.92
C SER A 80 -4.82 -0.20 22.36
N ILE A 81 -4.53 -0.81 21.21
CA ILE A 81 -5.45 -1.71 20.50
C ILE A 81 -5.11 -3.17 20.77
N CYS A 82 -3.82 -3.55 20.65
CA CYS A 82 -3.38 -4.93 20.89
C CYS A 82 -3.10 -5.20 22.36
N GLN A 83 -3.13 -4.18 23.24
CA GLN A 83 -2.80 -4.26 24.67
C GLN A 83 -1.41 -4.86 24.94
N LEU A 84 -0.48 -4.64 24.01
CA LEU A 84 0.88 -5.17 24.02
C LEU A 84 1.88 -4.03 24.29
N SER A 85 2.54 -4.07 25.46
CA SER A 85 3.54 -3.07 25.87
C SER A 85 4.98 -3.56 25.73
N GLU A 86 5.19 -4.87 25.78
CA GLU A 86 6.51 -5.50 25.65
C GLU A 86 6.52 -6.45 24.44
N PHE A 87 7.39 -6.19 23.49
CA PHE A 87 7.52 -6.96 22.25
C PHE A 87 8.93 -6.88 21.70
N GLU A 88 9.29 -7.86 20.91
CA GLU A 88 10.51 -7.85 20.11
C GLU A 88 10.18 -7.44 18.68
N ILE A 89 11.02 -6.62 18.06
CA ILE A 89 10.93 -6.31 16.63
C ILE A 89 11.91 -7.22 15.90
N SER A 90 11.40 -8.21 15.20
CA SER A 90 12.21 -9.17 14.43
C SER A 90 12.65 -8.62 13.08
N ARG A 91 11.82 -7.76 12.46
CA ARG A 91 12.10 -7.14 11.16
C ARG A 91 11.46 -5.78 11.05
N ARG A 92 12.10 -4.90 10.27
CA ARG A 92 11.54 -3.60 9.86
C ARG A 92 11.51 -3.51 8.35
N GLU A 93 10.46 -2.90 7.81
CA GLU A 93 10.37 -2.56 6.40
C GLU A 93 9.83 -1.14 6.23
N SER A 94 10.09 -0.56 5.06
CA SER A 94 9.56 0.74 4.69
C SER A 94 9.50 0.88 3.18
N GLY A 95 8.61 1.71 2.69
CA GLY A 95 8.49 1.97 1.27
C GLY A 95 7.78 3.27 0.94
N VAL A 96 7.94 3.70 -0.30
CA VAL A 96 7.27 4.87 -0.87
C VAL A 96 6.75 4.50 -2.25
N ILE A 97 5.45 4.61 -2.44
CA ILE A 97 4.76 4.31 -3.69
C ILE A 97 4.13 5.62 -4.20
N PRO A 98 4.57 6.15 -5.34
CA PRO A 98 3.90 7.31 -5.92
C PRO A 98 2.52 6.91 -6.43
N LEU A 99 1.49 7.67 -6.02
CA LEU A 99 0.11 7.48 -6.46
C LEU A 99 -0.21 8.41 -7.63
N GLY A 100 -0.90 7.87 -8.62
CA GLY A 100 -1.25 8.61 -9.84
C GLY A 100 -0.83 7.84 -11.09
N VAL A 101 -1.17 8.39 -12.25
CA VAL A 101 -0.75 7.82 -13.53
C VAL A 101 0.72 8.17 -13.72
N LEU A 102 1.59 7.19 -13.48
CA LEU A 102 3.00 7.29 -13.78
C LEU A 102 3.18 7.29 -15.30
N GLY A 103 4.06 8.15 -15.81
CA GLY A 103 4.37 8.20 -17.24
C GLY A 103 4.79 6.84 -17.78
N GLN A 104 4.49 6.58 -19.06
CA GLN A 104 4.91 5.33 -19.70
C GLN A 104 6.42 5.16 -19.61
N HIS A 105 6.82 3.97 -19.20
CA HIS A 105 8.19 3.51 -19.32
C HIS A 105 8.56 3.36 -20.81
N ASP A 106 9.83 3.15 -21.11
CA ASP A 106 10.31 3.01 -22.48
C ASP A 106 9.39 2.03 -23.25
N PRO A 107 8.70 2.49 -24.30
CA PRO A 107 7.76 1.65 -25.06
C PRO A 107 8.43 0.47 -25.77
N LYS A 108 9.77 0.46 -25.87
CA LYS A 108 10.55 -0.64 -26.43
C LYS A 108 10.75 -1.80 -25.47
N LEU A 109 10.49 -1.59 -24.17
CA LEU A 109 10.58 -2.62 -23.15
C LEU A 109 9.17 -3.02 -22.70
N ALA A 110 8.79 -4.25 -22.98
CA ALA A 110 7.55 -4.81 -22.44
C ALA A 110 7.68 -4.87 -20.92
N GLY A 111 7.09 -3.90 -20.21
CA GLY A 111 7.10 -3.82 -18.76
C GLY A 111 5.98 -4.66 -18.16
N ILE A 112 6.29 -5.42 -17.12
CA ILE A 112 5.30 -6.08 -16.22
C ILE A 112 5.42 -5.44 -14.85
N GLY A 113 4.32 -5.44 -14.10
CA GLY A 113 4.29 -4.84 -12.76
C GLY A 113 4.25 -3.32 -12.80
N ALA A 114 4.94 -2.67 -11.87
CA ALA A 114 4.98 -1.21 -11.78
C ALA A 114 5.41 -0.54 -13.08
N ASN A 115 6.43 -1.07 -13.72
CA ASN A 115 6.95 -0.58 -15.00
C ASN A 115 5.98 -0.80 -16.17
N GLY A 116 5.05 -1.74 -16.05
CA GLY A 116 3.98 -2.01 -17.03
C GLY A 116 2.66 -1.33 -16.68
N GLY A 117 2.62 -0.43 -15.71
CA GLY A 117 1.41 0.29 -15.29
C GLY A 117 0.42 -0.57 -14.51
N ALA A 118 0.86 -1.64 -13.84
CA ALA A 118 -0.01 -2.49 -13.03
C ALA A 118 -0.43 -1.85 -11.70
N ILE A 119 0.28 -0.82 -11.23
CA ILE A 119 -0.06 -0.13 -9.99
C ILE A 119 -1.38 0.62 -10.18
N ARG A 120 -2.35 0.36 -9.30
CA ARG A 120 -3.58 1.15 -9.24
C ARG A 120 -3.26 2.56 -8.77
N PRO A 121 -3.56 3.60 -9.56
CA PRO A 121 -3.13 4.96 -9.25
C PRO A 121 -3.66 5.49 -7.90
N SER A 122 -4.84 5.04 -7.46
CA SER A 122 -5.47 5.54 -6.23
C SER A 122 -5.05 4.82 -4.96
N SER A 123 -4.50 3.61 -5.05
CA SER A 123 -4.27 2.76 -3.88
C SER A 123 -2.88 2.10 -3.82
N GLY A 124 -2.06 2.24 -4.87
CA GLY A 124 -0.79 1.53 -4.94
C GLY A 124 -0.90 0.01 -5.17
N TYR A 125 -2.13 -0.54 -5.19
CA TYR A 125 -2.36 -1.98 -5.33
C TYR A 125 -2.00 -2.46 -6.74
N ALA A 126 -1.26 -3.55 -6.84
CA ALA A 126 -0.78 -4.06 -8.12
C ALA A 126 -1.02 -5.57 -8.36
N PHE A 127 -1.20 -6.37 -7.30
CA PHE A 127 -1.13 -7.83 -7.38
C PHE A 127 -2.05 -8.44 -8.45
N SER A 128 -3.37 -8.18 -8.40
CA SER A 128 -4.31 -8.73 -9.40
C SER A 128 -4.08 -8.18 -10.81
N PHE A 129 -3.55 -6.97 -10.92
CA PHE A 129 -3.26 -6.35 -12.22
C PHE A 129 -1.98 -6.92 -12.86
N ILE A 130 -1.00 -7.31 -12.05
CA ILE A 130 0.18 -8.06 -12.49
C ILE A 130 -0.27 -9.42 -13.05
N HIS A 131 -1.17 -10.13 -12.36
CA HIS A 131 -1.71 -11.41 -12.85
C HIS A 131 -2.42 -11.24 -14.20
N LYS A 132 -3.26 -10.22 -14.36
CA LYS A 132 -3.90 -9.92 -15.67
C LYS A 132 -2.86 -9.68 -16.78
N GLN A 133 -1.79 -8.97 -16.48
CA GLN A 133 -0.70 -8.74 -17.44
C GLN A 133 0.01 -10.05 -17.82
N ILE A 134 0.27 -10.90 -16.83
CA ILE A 134 0.92 -12.21 -17.05
C ILE A 134 0.02 -13.10 -17.91
N ASP A 135 -1.26 -13.23 -17.57
CA ASP A 135 -2.21 -14.04 -18.32
C ASP A 135 -2.31 -13.59 -19.79
N TYR A 136 -2.34 -12.28 -20.01
CA TYR A 136 -2.34 -11.73 -21.35
C TYR A 136 -1.05 -12.07 -22.10
N ALA A 137 0.12 -11.87 -21.49
CA ALA A 137 1.41 -12.17 -22.09
C ALA A 137 1.57 -13.66 -22.43
N VAL A 138 1.16 -14.53 -21.50
CA VAL A 138 1.18 -15.99 -21.70
C VAL A 138 0.26 -16.40 -22.84
N SER A 139 -0.96 -15.85 -22.92
CA SER A 139 -1.90 -16.14 -24.00
C SER A 139 -1.34 -15.77 -25.37
N HIS A 140 -0.61 -14.67 -25.47
CA HIS A 140 0.08 -14.25 -26.70
C HIS A 140 1.19 -15.25 -27.07
N ALA A 141 2.05 -15.60 -26.10
CA ALA A 141 3.17 -16.51 -26.33
C ALA A 141 2.70 -17.90 -26.79
N VAL A 142 1.69 -18.48 -26.13
CA VAL A 142 1.12 -19.80 -26.47
C VAL A 142 0.55 -19.81 -27.89
N ASN A 143 -0.03 -18.70 -28.35
CA ASN A 143 -0.59 -18.57 -29.69
C ASN A 143 0.44 -18.12 -30.76
N GLY A 144 1.74 -18.13 -30.44
CA GLY A 144 2.81 -17.70 -31.36
C GLY A 144 2.73 -16.24 -31.78
N ARG A 145 2.08 -15.39 -30.99
CA ARG A 145 1.98 -13.95 -31.23
C ARG A 145 3.15 -13.22 -30.57
N PRO A 146 3.54 -12.04 -31.05
CA PRO A 146 4.54 -11.22 -30.38
C PRO A 146 4.19 -11.00 -28.90
N LEU A 147 5.21 -11.03 -28.05
CA LEU A 147 5.01 -10.76 -26.62
C LEU A 147 4.44 -9.36 -26.44
N ALA A 148 3.31 -9.27 -25.78
CA ALA A 148 2.64 -8.02 -25.47
C ALA A 148 2.14 -8.06 -24.02
N VAL A 149 2.07 -6.89 -23.40
CA VAL A 149 1.51 -6.72 -22.07
C VAL A 149 0.24 -5.91 -22.17
N GLY A 150 -0.86 -6.47 -21.68
CA GLY A 150 -2.16 -5.82 -21.70
C GLY A 150 -2.20 -4.57 -20.83
N VAL A 151 -3.04 -3.60 -21.18
CA VAL A 151 -3.35 -2.45 -20.35
C VAL A 151 -4.25 -2.92 -19.21
N PRO A 152 -3.79 -2.87 -17.94
CA PRO A 152 -4.52 -3.53 -16.84
C PRO A 152 -5.72 -2.73 -16.33
N HIS A 153 -5.79 -1.42 -16.64
CA HIS A 153 -6.83 -0.51 -16.17
C HIS A 153 -7.62 0.10 -17.32
N SER A 154 -8.94 0.19 -17.16
CA SER A 154 -9.80 0.89 -18.11
C SER A 154 -9.68 2.42 -17.95
N GLY A 155 -10.05 3.16 -19.00
CA GLY A 155 -10.07 4.63 -18.94
C GLY A 155 -11.02 5.18 -17.86
N PHE A 156 -12.14 4.47 -17.60
CA PHE A 156 -13.08 4.83 -16.54
C PHE A 156 -12.47 4.65 -15.14
N GLU A 157 -11.78 3.54 -14.90
CA GLU A 157 -11.08 3.30 -13.64
C GLU A 157 -10.02 4.38 -13.39
N LEU A 158 -9.20 4.73 -14.39
CA LEU A 158 -8.19 5.78 -14.26
C LEU A 158 -8.82 7.17 -14.02
N TRP A 159 -10.00 7.42 -14.58
CA TRP A 159 -10.73 8.66 -14.32
C TRP A 159 -11.25 8.72 -12.88
N MET A 160 -11.82 7.62 -12.38
CA MET A 160 -12.25 7.52 -10.97
C MET A 160 -11.07 7.72 -10.00
N ASP A 161 -9.92 7.12 -10.29
CA ASP A 161 -8.70 7.29 -9.49
C ASP A 161 -8.26 8.75 -9.41
N ARG A 162 -8.33 9.48 -10.53
CA ARG A 162 -7.99 10.92 -10.54
C ARG A 162 -8.92 11.73 -9.65
N ILE A 163 -10.22 11.42 -9.66
CA ILE A 163 -11.20 12.08 -8.79
C ILE A 163 -10.88 11.77 -7.34
N PHE A 164 -10.69 10.50 -6.99
CA PHE A 164 -10.37 10.08 -5.64
C PHE A 164 -9.12 10.80 -5.09
N LEU A 165 -8.02 10.78 -5.84
CA LEU A 165 -6.78 11.45 -5.44
C LEU A 165 -6.94 12.97 -5.34
N ALA A 166 -7.78 13.58 -6.19
CA ALA A 166 -8.06 15.02 -6.13
C ALA A 166 -8.87 15.39 -4.88
N VAL A 167 -9.83 14.55 -4.49
CA VAL A 167 -10.60 14.70 -3.25
C VAL A 167 -9.70 14.50 -2.04
N LEU A 168 -8.97 13.41 -1.99
CA LEU A 168 -8.07 13.08 -0.89
C LEU A 168 -7.01 14.15 -0.64
N ARG A 169 -6.52 14.78 -1.71
CA ARG A 169 -5.55 15.88 -1.60
C ARG A 169 -6.13 17.16 -1.01
N ARG A 170 -7.42 17.43 -1.28
CA ARG A 170 -8.10 18.65 -0.82
C ARG A 170 -8.80 18.47 0.52
N HIS A 171 -9.23 17.26 0.79
CA HIS A 171 -10.10 16.87 1.90
C HIS A 171 -9.63 15.55 2.51
N PRO A 172 -8.38 15.48 3.04
CA PRO A 172 -7.87 14.25 3.65
C PRO A 172 -8.70 13.81 4.86
N GLU A 173 -9.39 14.74 5.51
CA GLU A 173 -10.27 14.51 6.65
C GLU A 173 -11.48 13.61 6.34
N LEU A 174 -11.86 13.49 5.05
CA LEU A 174 -12.98 12.63 4.63
C LEU A 174 -12.58 11.17 4.44
N ALA A 175 -11.31 10.84 4.55
CA ALA A 175 -10.85 9.49 4.24
C ALA A 175 -11.22 8.42 5.28
N PRO A 176 -11.32 8.73 6.60
CA PRO A 176 -11.75 7.76 7.62
C PRO A 176 -13.24 7.46 7.63
N ASP A 177 -14.08 8.29 7.00
CA ASP A 177 -15.54 8.17 6.96
C ASP A 177 -16.02 7.37 5.73
#